data_39c9a6dfd914c4549e6d8ee1af6c8b9b
#
_entry.id   39c9a6dfd914c4549e6d8ee1af6c8b9b
#
_cell.length_a   1.000
_cell.length_b   1.000
_cell.length_c   1.000
_cell.angle_alpha   90.00
_cell.angle_beta   90.00
_cell.angle_gamma   90.00
#
_symmetry.space_group_name_H-M   'P 1'
#
loop_
_entity.id
_entity.type
_entity.pdbx_description
1 polymer ?
#
loop_
_entity_poly.entity_id
_entity_poly.type
_entity_poly.pdbx_seq_one_letter_code
_entity_poly.pdbx_strand_id
1 'polypeptide(L)'
;MAVNPNGGIAKVVIAAMALVWASCFEVKPLMAQTASGENANAPDKTSYTFFNPAPDDQLRDLCTDRPPKANLPCTVDAGHFQYESDVFNWTHAYNGGTTTDTFLYTNPTLKVGVTNTIDLEASMAPFARMTTKNASGSQSVEGVGDMYYRAKLNLAGPEGGDFQMAVIPYVKAPTGSHGISNKAVEGGAIVPVSFALPQGFTLLFDPEIDVLRNANDFGRHTNVQFLGNLSHALADGVTGYIELWGQANNDPASPNKQASLDLSLAWLAWKKSPSLQFDVGANIGLTAATPRLQLYLGVSQKF
;
A
#
# COMPACT_ATOMS: atom_id res chain seq x y z
N MET A 1 -26.85 15.92 26.87
CA MET A 1 -25.99 16.36 25.77
C MET A 1 -24.69 15.56 25.89
N ALA A 2 -24.54 14.52 25.09
CA ALA A 2 -23.31 13.74 25.07
C ALA A 2 -22.34 14.39 24.08
N VAL A 3 -21.24 14.94 24.59
CA VAL A 3 -20.15 15.46 23.78
C VAL A 3 -19.49 14.26 23.09
N ASN A 4 -19.54 14.21 21.76
CA ASN A 4 -18.88 13.17 20.95
C ASN A 4 -17.38 13.53 20.85
N PRO A 5 -16.46 12.87 21.58
CA PRO A 5 -15.03 13.23 21.62
C PRO A 5 -14.31 12.94 20.29
N ASN A 6 -14.87 12.12 19.41
CA ASN A 6 -14.22 11.70 18.17
C ASN A 6 -14.41 12.69 17.01
N GLY A 7 -15.36 13.63 17.10
CA GLY A 7 -15.61 14.63 16.06
C GLY A 7 -14.53 15.71 15.92
N GLY A 8 -13.74 15.94 16.98
CA GLY A 8 -12.68 16.95 17.01
C GLY A 8 -11.41 16.50 16.30
N ILE A 9 -10.98 15.29 16.57
CA ILE A 9 -9.71 14.74 16.03
C ILE A 9 -9.83 14.50 14.52
N ALA A 10 -10.96 13.95 14.06
CA ALA A 10 -11.20 13.76 12.61
C ALA A 10 -11.20 15.09 11.84
N LYS A 11 -11.74 16.16 12.41
CA LYS A 11 -11.71 17.50 11.79
C LYS A 11 -10.31 18.09 11.75
N VAL A 12 -9.49 17.86 12.78
CA VAL A 12 -8.08 18.31 12.81
C VAL A 12 -7.23 17.56 11.79
N VAL A 13 -7.43 16.26 11.66
CA VAL A 13 -6.69 15.43 10.66
C VAL A 13 -7.09 15.81 9.23
N ILE A 14 -8.38 16.01 8.95
CA ILE A 14 -8.88 16.46 7.64
C ILE A 14 -8.40 17.89 7.34
N ALA A 15 -8.37 18.78 8.34
CA ALA A 15 -7.86 20.14 8.19
C ALA A 15 -6.34 20.16 7.97
N ALA A 16 -5.59 19.30 8.66
CA ALA A 16 -4.15 19.14 8.45
C ALA A 16 -3.84 18.59 7.04
N MET A 17 -4.60 17.61 6.56
CA MET A 17 -4.50 17.12 5.18
C MET A 17 -4.86 18.20 4.15
N ALA A 18 -5.88 19.02 4.41
CA ALA A 18 -6.28 20.14 3.54
C ALA A 18 -5.25 21.28 3.53
N LEU A 19 -4.59 21.55 4.66
CA LEU A 19 -3.51 22.55 4.77
C LEU A 19 -2.23 22.11 4.04
N VAL A 20 -1.88 20.84 4.09
CA VAL A 20 -0.79 20.28 3.29
C VAL A 20 -1.13 20.35 1.79
N TRP A 21 -2.38 20.12 1.42
CA TRP A 21 -2.86 20.27 0.03
C TRP A 21 -2.80 21.72 -0.45
N ALA A 22 -3.23 22.68 0.38
CA ALA A 22 -3.25 24.10 0.01
C ALA A 22 -1.84 24.70 -0.13
N SER A 23 -0.88 24.25 0.67
CA SER A 23 0.51 24.71 0.60
C SER A 23 1.32 24.06 -0.54
N CYS A 24 0.87 22.91 -1.09
CA CYS A 24 1.50 22.32 -2.27
C CYS A 24 1.05 22.94 -3.60
N PHE A 25 0.00 23.76 -3.64
CA PHE A 25 -0.54 24.34 -4.89
C PHE A 25 -0.08 25.76 -5.21
N GLU A 26 0.81 26.39 -4.43
CA GLU A 26 1.61 27.50 -4.94
C GLU A 26 2.83 26.98 -5.72
N VAL A 27 2.59 26.15 -6.73
CA VAL A 27 3.61 25.81 -7.71
C VAL A 27 3.80 27.02 -8.62
N LYS A 28 4.75 27.89 -8.30
CA LYS A 28 5.42 28.69 -9.32
C LYS A 28 5.87 27.70 -10.40
N PRO A 29 5.74 28.02 -11.70
CA PRO A 29 6.24 27.15 -12.75
C PRO A 29 7.75 26.95 -12.49
N LEU A 30 8.07 25.81 -11.91
CA LEU A 30 9.46 25.35 -11.82
C LEU A 30 9.81 25.00 -13.26
N MET A 31 10.45 25.94 -13.94
CA MET A 31 11.14 25.67 -15.19
C MET A 31 11.89 24.37 -14.98
N ALA A 32 11.73 23.45 -15.93
CA ALA A 32 12.45 22.17 -15.96
C ALA A 32 13.94 22.40 -15.68
N GLN A 33 14.30 22.41 -14.41
CA GLN A 33 15.64 22.04 -14.01
C GLN A 33 15.69 20.55 -14.27
N THR A 34 16.46 20.18 -15.29
CA THR A 34 16.91 18.83 -15.55
C THR A 34 17.05 18.10 -14.22
N ALA A 35 16.38 16.97 -14.09
CA ALA A 35 16.49 16.06 -12.94
C ALA A 35 17.98 15.69 -12.73
N SER A 36 18.69 16.51 -12.00
CA SER A 36 20.09 16.32 -11.60
C SER A 36 20.11 15.66 -10.22
N GLY A 37 19.68 14.42 -10.18
CA GLY A 37 19.69 13.57 -9.00
C GLY A 37 19.81 12.09 -9.35
N GLU A 38 19.81 11.74 -10.63
CA GLU A 38 20.25 10.41 -11.05
C GLU A 38 21.73 10.27 -10.68
N ASN A 39 22.05 9.19 -10.01
CA ASN A 39 23.41 8.83 -9.68
C ASN A 39 24.20 8.74 -11.01
N ALA A 40 24.99 9.76 -11.34
CA ALA A 40 25.70 9.84 -12.63
C ALA A 40 26.67 8.65 -12.88
N ASN A 41 26.81 7.77 -11.88
CA ASN A 41 27.58 6.53 -11.91
C ASN A 41 26.70 5.26 -11.88
N ALA A 42 25.36 5.39 -11.94
CA ALA A 42 24.50 4.20 -12.00
C ALA A 42 24.72 3.48 -13.34
N PRO A 43 24.78 2.14 -13.36
CA PRO A 43 24.93 1.40 -14.59
C PRO A 43 23.70 1.60 -15.48
N ASP A 44 23.92 1.70 -16.79
CA ASP A 44 22.81 1.71 -17.75
C ASP A 44 22.13 0.34 -17.80
N LYS A 45 20.92 0.27 -17.28
CA LYS A 45 20.11 -0.95 -17.20
C LYS A 45 18.99 -1.00 -18.26
N THR A 46 18.97 -0.07 -19.20
CA THR A 46 17.90 0.04 -20.21
C THR A 46 17.81 -1.17 -21.16
N SER A 47 18.90 -1.91 -21.31
CA SER A 47 18.96 -3.13 -22.15
C SER A 47 18.43 -4.38 -21.45
N TYR A 48 18.25 -4.36 -20.12
CA TYR A 48 17.78 -5.54 -19.40
C TYR A 48 16.26 -5.67 -19.50
N THR A 49 15.82 -6.92 -19.65
CA THR A 49 14.42 -7.31 -19.77
C THR A 49 14.19 -8.65 -19.05
N PHE A 50 12.94 -9.09 -18.98
CA PHE A 50 12.63 -10.43 -18.46
C PHE A 50 13.43 -11.56 -19.13
N PHE A 51 13.72 -11.45 -20.43
CA PHE A 51 14.49 -12.44 -21.21
C PHE A 51 15.99 -12.15 -21.29
N ASN A 52 16.42 -11.02 -20.79
CA ASN A 52 17.82 -10.61 -20.63
C ASN A 52 18.00 -10.02 -19.22
N PRO A 53 18.09 -10.87 -18.18
CA PRO A 53 18.09 -10.43 -16.79
C PRO A 53 19.23 -9.46 -16.43
N ALA A 54 18.97 -8.57 -15.48
CA ALA A 54 20.01 -7.78 -14.86
C ALA A 54 20.99 -8.69 -14.11
N PRO A 55 22.31 -8.51 -14.23
CA PRO A 55 23.30 -9.35 -13.53
C PRO A 55 23.28 -9.08 -12.02
N ASP A 56 23.63 -10.09 -11.20
CA ASP A 56 23.53 -10.06 -9.74
C ASP A 56 24.33 -8.92 -9.09
N ASP A 57 25.43 -8.49 -9.68
CA ASP A 57 26.28 -7.41 -9.20
C ASP A 57 25.71 -6.01 -9.49
N GLN A 58 24.63 -5.92 -10.25
CA GLN A 58 23.90 -4.69 -10.59
C GLN A 58 22.50 -4.62 -9.98
N LEU A 59 22.11 -5.59 -9.18
CA LEU A 59 20.78 -5.58 -8.55
C LEU A 59 20.65 -4.43 -7.55
N ARG A 60 19.48 -3.80 -7.57
CA ARG A 60 19.10 -2.81 -6.52
C ARG A 60 18.94 -3.49 -5.17
N ASP A 61 19.01 -2.72 -4.11
CA ASP A 61 18.61 -3.20 -2.78
C ASP A 61 17.13 -3.65 -2.80
N LEU A 62 16.77 -4.49 -1.82
CA LEU A 62 15.37 -4.91 -1.69
C LEU A 62 14.49 -3.68 -1.48
N CYS A 63 13.59 -3.46 -2.41
CA CYS A 63 12.55 -2.46 -2.33
C CYS A 63 11.19 -3.16 -2.31
N THR A 64 10.48 -3.09 -1.20
CA THR A 64 9.23 -3.81 -0.96
C THR A 64 8.13 -2.84 -0.54
N ASP A 65 6.88 -3.11 -0.97
CA ASP A 65 5.71 -2.34 -0.55
C ASP A 65 5.27 -2.69 0.90
N ARG A 66 6.08 -3.46 1.62
CA ARG A 66 5.85 -3.83 3.03
C ARG A 66 6.84 -3.11 3.96
N PRO A 67 6.48 -2.83 5.22
CA PRO A 67 5.24 -3.16 5.95
C PRO A 67 4.09 -2.14 5.80
N PRO A 68 4.27 -0.87 5.34
CA PRO A 68 3.19 0.11 5.31
C PRO A 68 2.07 -0.27 4.33
N LYS A 69 0.97 0.47 4.34
CA LYS A 69 -0.04 0.40 3.27
C LYS A 69 0.45 1.06 1.98
N ALA A 70 1.42 1.96 2.10
CA ALA A 70 2.01 2.67 0.97
C ALA A 70 2.68 1.73 -0.01
N ASN A 71 2.53 2.01 -1.30
CA ASN A 71 3.33 1.40 -2.35
C ASN A 71 4.59 2.24 -2.58
N LEU A 72 5.72 1.60 -2.87
CA LEU A 72 6.95 2.29 -3.24
C LEU A 72 7.05 2.48 -4.76
N PRO A 73 7.70 3.57 -5.24
CA PRO A 73 7.86 3.81 -6.67
C PRO A 73 8.81 2.86 -7.38
N CYS A 74 9.70 2.17 -6.66
CA CYS A 74 10.69 1.25 -7.23
C CYS A 74 10.04 -0.01 -7.81
N THR A 75 10.66 -0.56 -8.84
CA THR A 75 10.29 -1.81 -9.50
C THR A 75 11.28 -2.94 -9.15
N VAL A 76 10.88 -4.18 -9.34
CA VAL A 76 11.79 -5.34 -9.29
C VAL A 76 12.75 -5.27 -10.47
N ASP A 77 14.02 -5.64 -10.26
CA ASP A 77 15.03 -5.68 -11.34
C ASP A 77 14.59 -6.62 -12.47
N ALA A 78 14.90 -6.25 -13.71
CA ALA A 78 14.52 -7.00 -14.91
C ALA A 78 14.95 -8.46 -14.85
N GLY A 79 14.02 -9.39 -15.07
CA GLY A 79 14.26 -10.84 -15.04
C GLY A 79 14.30 -11.46 -13.64
N HIS A 80 14.15 -10.67 -12.58
CA HIS A 80 14.14 -11.13 -11.19
C HIS A 80 12.73 -11.20 -10.62
N PHE A 81 12.60 -11.90 -9.49
CA PHE A 81 11.34 -12.14 -8.79
C PHE A 81 11.40 -11.59 -7.36
N GLN A 82 10.28 -11.15 -6.87
CA GLN A 82 10.09 -10.77 -5.48
C GLN A 82 8.79 -11.36 -4.93
N TYR A 83 8.87 -11.87 -3.72
CA TYR A 83 7.75 -12.38 -2.94
C TYR A 83 7.53 -11.47 -1.73
N GLU A 84 6.30 -11.05 -1.52
CA GLU A 84 5.89 -10.30 -0.34
C GLU A 84 4.64 -10.95 0.24
N SER A 85 4.55 -11.12 1.55
CA SER A 85 3.35 -11.71 2.15
C SER A 85 3.17 -11.30 3.60
N ASP A 86 1.91 -11.12 4.00
CA ASP A 86 1.58 -11.35 5.40
C ASP A 86 1.87 -12.81 5.75
N VAL A 87 2.44 -13.06 6.89
CA VAL A 87 2.43 -14.36 7.55
C VAL A 87 1.15 -14.48 8.37
N PHE A 88 0.74 -13.36 8.96
CA PHE A 88 -0.46 -13.21 9.74
C PHE A 88 -0.99 -11.78 9.60
N ASN A 89 -2.30 -11.64 9.45
CA ASN A 89 -2.98 -10.35 9.43
C ASN A 89 -4.35 -10.51 10.11
N TRP A 90 -4.57 -9.76 11.15
CA TRP A 90 -5.83 -9.71 11.89
C TRP A 90 -6.38 -8.30 11.92
N THR A 91 -7.63 -8.16 11.53
CA THR A 91 -8.36 -6.88 11.54
C THR A 91 -9.57 -7.00 12.45
N HIS A 92 -9.72 -6.06 13.39
CA HIS A 92 -10.83 -5.94 14.31
C HIS A 92 -11.63 -4.68 14.02
N ALA A 93 -12.88 -4.85 13.60
CA ALA A 93 -13.83 -3.77 13.36
C ALA A 93 -15.00 -3.84 14.33
N TYR A 94 -15.51 -2.67 14.72
CA TYR A 94 -16.73 -2.55 15.52
C TYR A 94 -17.58 -1.41 14.99
N ASN A 95 -18.81 -1.71 14.62
CA ASN A 95 -19.77 -0.71 14.15
C ASN A 95 -21.20 -1.09 14.57
N GLY A 96 -21.91 -0.16 15.22
CA GLY A 96 -23.33 -0.30 15.53
C GLY A 96 -23.71 -1.56 16.32
N GLY A 97 -22.88 -2.00 17.29
CA GLY A 97 -23.12 -3.22 18.07
C GLY A 97 -22.68 -4.52 17.40
N THR A 98 -22.09 -4.42 16.21
CA THR A 98 -21.53 -5.56 15.47
C THR A 98 -20.01 -5.51 15.52
N THR A 99 -19.39 -6.62 15.89
CA THR A 99 -17.95 -6.86 15.80
C THR A 99 -17.65 -7.72 14.60
N THR A 100 -16.65 -7.36 13.82
CA THR A 100 -16.13 -8.19 12.73
C THR A 100 -14.64 -8.39 12.91
N ASP A 101 -14.22 -9.65 13.05
CA ASP A 101 -12.82 -10.07 13.07
C ASP A 101 -12.48 -10.74 11.74
N THR A 102 -11.46 -10.25 11.05
CA THR A 102 -10.96 -10.81 9.81
C THR A 102 -9.53 -11.29 10.00
N PHE A 103 -9.27 -12.54 9.61
CA PHE A 103 -7.94 -13.14 9.60
C PHE A 103 -7.56 -13.48 8.16
N LEU A 104 -6.37 -13.05 7.73
CA LEU A 104 -5.70 -13.52 6.53
C LEU A 104 -4.50 -14.35 6.97
N TYR A 105 -4.47 -15.60 6.55
CA TYR A 105 -3.35 -16.52 6.76
C TYR A 105 -2.58 -16.55 5.44
N THR A 106 -1.52 -15.80 5.40
CA THR A 106 -0.81 -15.38 4.21
C THR A 106 -1.64 -14.47 3.29
N ASN A 107 -0.99 -13.55 2.63
CA ASN A 107 -1.58 -12.68 1.61
C ASN A 107 -0.48 -12.35 0.61
N PRO A 108 -0.06 -13.35 -0.19
CA PRO A 108 1.10 -13.23 -1.06
C PRO A 108 0.86 -12.26 -2.21
N THR A 109 1.91 -11.49 -2.49
CA THR A 109 2.11 -10.77 -3.74
C THR A 109 3.37 -11.31 -4.39
N LEU A 110 3.26 -11.78 -5.62
CA LEU A 110 4.37 -12.15 -6.47
C LEU A 110 4.61 -10.99 -7.44
N LYS A 111 5.87 -10.58 -7.55
CA LYS A 111 6.31 -9.52 -8.46
C LYS A 111 7.38 -10.06 -9.38
N VAL A 112 7.37 -9.61 -10.65
CA VAL A 112 8.38 -9.97 -11.66
C VAL A 112 8.80 -8.72 -12.41
N GLY A 113 10.11 -8.46 -12.45
CA GLY A 113 10.69 -7.38 -13.24
C GLY A 113 10.64 -7.71 -14.75
N VAL A 114 9.91 -6.91 -15.50
CA VAL A 114 9.81 -7.03 -16.95
C VAL A 114 10.91 -6.22 -17.64
N THR A 115 11.14 -5.02 -17.15
CA THR A 115 12.24 -4.11 -17.52
C THR A 115 12.78 -3.45 -16.28
N ASN A 116 13.76 -2.59 -16.40
CA ASN A 116 14.27 -1.83 -15.27
C ASN A 116 13.23 -0.88 -14.64
N THR A 117 12.20 -0.52 -15.37
CA THR A 117 11.18 0.46 -14.95
C THR A 117 9.75 -0.10 -14.93
N ILE A 118 9.59 -1.39 -15.22
CA ILE A 118 8.27 -2.03 -15.25
C ILE A 118 8.34 -3.38 -14.55
N ASP A 119 7.47 -3.60 -13.59
CA ASP A 119 7.19 -4.93 -13.07
C ASP A 119 5.69 -5.27 -13.17
N LEU A 120 5.38 -6.56 -13.08
CA LEU A 120 4.04 -7.09 -13.01
C LEU A 120 3.87 -7.79 -11.67
N GLU A 121 2.70 -7.59 -11.07
CA GLU A 121 2.38 -8.11 -9.75
C GLU A 121 1.06 -8.89 -9.76
N ALA A 122 1.01 -9.96 -9.00
CA ALA A 122 -0.22 -10.71 -8.75
C ALA A 122 -0.34 -11.03 -7.26
N SER A 123 -1.51 -10.75 -6.67
CA SER A 123 -1.75 -11.01 -5.25
C SER A 123 -3.13 -11.62 -5.01
N MET A 124 -3.24 -12.43 -3.95
CA MET A 124 -4.50 -12.95 -3.43
C MET A 124 -4.32 -13.40 -1.97
N ALA A 125 -5.41 -13.44 -1.20
CA ALA A 125 -5.42 -14.13 0.09
C ALA A 125 -5.84 -15.60 -0.14
N PRO A 126 -4.92 -16.57 -0.02
CA PRO A 126 -5.24 -17.99 -0.24
C PRO A 126 -6.15 -18.57 0.85
N PHE A 127 -6.18 -17.95 2.02
CA PHE A 127 -7.13 -18.26 3.06
C PHE A 127 -7.51 -17.01 3.86
N ALA A 128 -8.80 -16.70 3.89
CA ALA A 128 -9.39 -15.64 4.69
C ALA A 128 -10.51 -16.23 5.56
N ARG A 129 -10.59 -15.76 6.81
CA ARG A 129 -11.70 -16.06 7.72
C ARG A 129 -12.26 -14.76 8.27
N MET A 130 -13.56 -14.55 8.08
CA MET A 130 -14.29 -13.42 8.62
C MET A 130 -15.34 -13.91 9.62
N THR A 131 -15.29 -13.43 10.85
CA THR A 131 -16.24 -13.75 11.91
C THR A 131 -16.98 -12.49 12.33
N THR A 132 -18.29 -12.48 12.15
CA THR A 132 -19.18 -11.37 12.56
C THR A 132 -19.99 -11.79 13.78
N LYS A 133 -20.01 -10.96 14.83
CA LYS A 133 -20.75 -11.15 16.07
C LYS A 133 -21.64 -9.95 16.36
N ASN A 134 -22.90 -10.21 16.66
CA ASN A 134 -23.87 -9.19 17.10
C ASN A 134 -24.83 -9.78 18.14
N ALA A 135 -25.88 -9.02 18.53
CA ALA A 135 -26.87 -9.48 19.49
C ALA A 135 -27.63 -10.76 19.08
N SER A 136 -27.70 -11.06 17.77
CA SER A 136 -28.38 -12.25 17.22
C SER A 136 -27.48 -13.50 17.18
N GLY A 137 -26.18 -13.37 17.47
CA GLY A 137 -25.25 -14.49 17.47
C GLY A 137 -23.94 -14.22 16.73
N SER A 138 -23.27 -15.31 16.34
CA SER A 138 -21.99 -15.29 15.64
C SER A 138 -22.05 -16.11 14.37
N GLN A 139 -21.52 -15.55 13.27
CA GLN A 139 -21.36 -16.22 11.98
C GLN A 139 -19.92 -16.13 11.53
N SER A 140 -19.42 -17.18 10.88
CA SER A 140 -18.08 -17.20 10.27
C SER A 140 -18.19 -17.64 8.82
N VAL A 141 -17.41 -16.98 7.97
CA VAL A 141 -17.23 -17.33 6.56
C VAL A 141 -15.74 -17.52 6.32
N GLU A 142 -15.38 -18.54 5.57
CA GLU A 142 -14.01 -18.86 5.20
C GLU A 142 -13.89 -19.05 3.68
N GLY A 143 -12.71 -18.78 3.14
CA GLY A 143 -12.48 -18.99 1.72
C GLY A 143 -11.24 -18.26 1.22
N VAL A 144 -11.08 -18.25 -0.09
CA VAL A 144 -10.01 -17.51 -0.77
C VAL A 144 -10.47 -16.09 -1.12
N GLY A 145 -9.53 -15.14 -1.14
CA GLY A 145 -9.76 -13.77 -1.60
C GLY A 145 -9.77 -13.65 -3.12
N ASP A 146 -10.10 -12.45 -3.60
CA ASP A 146 -10.00 -12.12 -5.02
C ASP A 146 -8.54 -11.99 -5.46
N MET A 147 -8.30 -12.26 -6.75
CA MET A 147 -7.01 -12.00 -7.39
C MET A 147 -6.91 -10.52 -7.77
N TYR A 148 -5.76 -9.93 -7.49
CA TYR A 148 -5.38 -8.61 -7.96
C TYR A 148 -4.21 -8.73 -8.93
N TYR A 149 -4.29 -8.02 -10.04
CA TYR A 149 -3.22 -7.89 -11.02
C TYR A 149 -2.85 -6.43 -11.12
N ARG A 150 -1.56 -6.13 -11.03
CA ARG A 150 -0.99 -4.80 -11.08
C ARG A 150 0.13 -4.73 -12.10
N ALA A 151 0.33 -3.55 -12.67
CA ALA A 151 1.54 -3.22 -13.40
C ALA A 151 2.13 -1.96 -12.77
N LYS A 152 3.33 -2.04 -12.22
CA LYS A 152 4.02 -0.87 -11.69
C LYS A 152 4.95 -0.31 -12.76
N LEU A 153 4.77 0.96 -13.09
CA LEU A 153 5.57 1.70 -14.06
C LEU A 153 6.28 2.82 -13.33
N ASN A 154 7.59 2.67 -13.11
CA ASN A 154 8.41 3.75 -12.56
C ASN A 154 8.58 4.84 -13.62
N LEU A 155 8.26 6.08 -13.26
CA LEU A 155 8.29 7.25 -14.13
C LEU A 155 9.49 8.16 -13.84
N ALA A 156 10.08 8.05 -12.64
CA ALA A 156 11.22 8.85 -12.22
C ALA A 156 12.00 8.14 -11.10
N GLY A 157 13.33 8.25 -11.13
CA GLY A 157 14.22 7.69 -10.12
C GLY A 157 14.25 6.16 -10.08
N PRO A 158 14.41 5.44 -11.21
CA PRO A 158 14.41 3.98 -11.22
C PRO A 158 15.54 3.37 -10.41
N GLU A 159 16.66 4.07 -10.28
CA GLU A 159 17.82 3.65 -9.49
C GLU A 159 17.89 4.36 -8.13
N GLY A 160 16.77 4.87 -7.63
CA GLY A 160 16.72 5.68 -6.41
C GLY A 160 16.91 7.17 -6.67
N GLY A 161 17.30 7.92 -5.64
CA GLY A 161 17.54 9.35 -5.72
C GLY A 161 16.60 10.16 -4.83
N ASP A 162 16.72 11.49 -4.91
CA ASP A 162 15.97 12.41 -4.05
C ASP A 162 14.48 12.46 -4.37
N PHE A 163 14.10 12.10 -5.59
CA PHE A 163 12.73 12.06 -6.08
C PHE A 163 12.48 10.77 -6.86
N GLN A 164 11.40 10.08 -6.51
CA GLN A 164 10.96 8.90 -7.24
C GLN A 164 9.43 8.96 -7.44
N MET A 165 8.94 8.42 -8.54
CA MET A 165 7.51 8.39 -8.87
C MET A 165 7.19 7.15 -9.71
N ALA A 166 6.03 6.55 -9.45
CA ALA A 166 5.46 5.50 -10.28
C ALA A 166 3.95 5.69 -10.50
N VAL A 167 3.40 4.93 -11.43
CA VAL A 167 1.96 4.71 -11.58
C VAL A 167 1.69 3.22 -11.56
N ILE A 168 0.64 2.80 -10.84
CA ILE A 168 0.28 1.41 -10.64
C ILE A 168 -1.20 1.22 -10.98
N PRO A 169 -1.56 1.05 -12.27
CA PRO A 169 -2.89 0.57 -12.63
C PRO A 169 -3.08 -0.85 -12.12
N TYR A 170 -4.31 -1.15 -11.68
CA TYR A 170 -4.65 -2.48 -11.21
C TYR A 170 -6.07 -2.90 -11.56
N VAL A 171 -6.28 -4.21 -11.56
CA VAL A 171 -7.60 -4.82 -11.69
C VAL A 171 -7.76 -5.94 -10.65
N LYS A 172 -8.91 -5.97 -9.98
CA LYS A 172 -9.37 -7.07 -9.13
C LYS A 172 -10.28 -7.97 -9.94
N ALA A 173 -9.94 -9.25 -10.05
CA ALA A 173 -10.78 -10.27 -10.66
C ALA A 173 -11.63 -10.98 -9.58
N PRO A 174 -12.93 -11.24 -9.83
CA PRO A 174 -13.87 -11.80 -8.84
C PRO A 174 -13.69 -13.31 -8.67
N THR A 175 -12.49 -13.75 -8.32
CA THR A 175 -12.11 -15.18 -8.21
C THR A 175 -12.36 -15.75 -6.82
N GLY A 176 -12.52 -14.91 -5.79
CA GLY A 176 -12.63 -15.29 -4.40
C GLY A 176 -13.89 -16.10 -4.08
N SER A 177 -13.94 -16.68 -2.90
CA SER A 177 -15.08 -17.48 -2.40
C SER A 177 -16.30 -16.61 -2.12
N HIS A 178 -17.47 -17.23 -2.18
CA HIS A 178 -18.72 -16.58 -1.78
C HIS A 178 -18.64 -16.12 -0.31
N GLY A 179 -19.08 -14.89 -0.03
CA GLY A 179 -19.01 -14.27 1.32
C GLY A 179 -17.66 -13.66 1.68
N ILE A 180 -16.58 -13.96 0.94
CA ILE A 180 -15.28 -13.25 1.02
C ILE A 180 -15.20 -12.24 -0.13
N SER A 181 -15.54 -12.62 -1.34
CA SER A 181 -15.56 -11.78 -2.53
C SER A 181 -16.92 -11.12 -2.74
N ASN A 182 -16.94 -9.86 -3.19
CA ASN A 182 -18.15 -9.19 -3.69
C ASN A 182 -18.52 -9.57 -5.13
N LYS A 183 -17.78 -10.50 -5.74
CA LYS A 183 -18.02 -11.03 -7.08
C LYS A 183 -18.08 -9.98 -8.19
N ALA A 184 -17.36 -8.89 -8.03
CA ALA A 184 -17.28 -7.82 -9.02
C ALA A 184 -15.85 -7.63 -9.52
N VAL A 185 -15.69 -7.34 -10.81
CA VAL A 185 -14.46 -6.78 -11.36
C VAL A 185 -14.37 -5.34 -10.87
N GLU A 186 -13.28 -4.97 -10.23
CA GLU A 186 -13.00 -3.62 -9.76
C GLU A 186 -11.58 -3.26 -10.17
N GLY A 187 -11.22 -1.99 -10.07
CA GLY A 187 -9.87 -1.58 -10.39
C GLY A 187 -9.66 -0.10 -10.15
N GLY A 188 -8.43 0.32 -10.30
CA GLY A 188 -8.02 1.68 -10.00
C GLY A 188 -6.60 1.97 -10.46
N ALA A 189 -6.06 3.06 -9.95
CA ALA A 189 -4.69 3.45 -10.16
C ALA A 189 -4.15 4.13 -8.90
N ILE A 190 -2.90 3.79 -8.57
CA ILE A 190 -2.13 4.33 -7.46
C ILE A 190 -0.96 5.12 -8.04
N VAL A 191 -0.57 6.23 -7.40
CA VAL A 191 0.53 7.08 -7.89
C VAL A 191 1.49 7.37 -6.73
N PRO A 192 2.34 6.42 -6.33
CA PRO A 192 3.32 6.65 -5.29
C PRO A 192 4.38 7.68 -5.71
N VAL A 193 4.64 8.65 -4.83
CA VAL A 193 5.64 9.70 -4.99
C VAL A 193 6.48 9.78 -3.73
N SER A 194 7.79 9.65 -3.85
CA SER A 194 8.73 9.60 -2.73
C SER A 194 9.78 10.70 -2.84
N PHE A 195 10.13 11.27 -1.68
CA PHE A 195 11.13 12.31 -1.52
C PHE A 195 12.13 11.90 -0.44
N ALA A 196 13.41 11.91 -0.77
CA ALA A 196 14.45 11.86 0.23
C ALA A 196 14.53 13.20 0.97
N LEU A 197 14.52 13.16 2.29
CA LEU A 197 14.60 14.32 3.16
C LEU A 197 15.95 14.36 3.88
N PRO A 198 16.36 15.53 4.41
CA PRO A 198 17.57 15.63 5.24
C PRO A 198 17.55 14.62 6.40
N GLN A 199 18.73 14.25 6.87
CA GLN A 199 18.95 13.33 8.00
C GLN A 199 18.45 11.89 7.74
N GLY A 200 18.29 11.47 6.49
CA GLY A 200 17.90 10.10 6.13
C GLY A 200 16.43 9.77 6.34
N PHE A 201 15.57 10.77 6.46
CA PHE A 201 14.12 10.57 6.38
C PHE A 201 13.69 10.39 4.92
N THR A 202 12.64 9.61 4.72
CA THR A 202 11.92 9.51 3.44
C THR A 202 10.46 9.87 3.66
N LEU A 203 9.93 10.78 2.84
CA LEU A 203 8.52 11.15 2.81
C LEU A 203 7.90 10.58 1.54
N LEU A 204 6.80 9.86 1.69
CA LEU A 204 6.08 9.27 0.57
C LEU A 204 4.60 9.68 0.64
N PHE A 205 4.05 9.99 -0.52
CA PHE A 205 2.61 10.18 -0.75
C PHE A 205 2.11 9.14 -1.74
N ASP A 206 0.92 8.59 -1.46
CA ASP A 206 0.36 7.49 -2.25
C ASP A 206 -1.14 7.73 -2.52
N PRO A 207 -1.50 8.68 -3.41
CA PRO A 207 -2.87 8.89 -3.83
C PRO A 207 -3.36 7.72 -4.70
N GLU A 208 -4.61 7.31 -4.47
CA GLU A 208 -5.28 6.23 -5.18
C GLU A 208 -6.70 6.62 -5.56
N ILE A 209 -7.13 6.19 -6.73
CA ILE A 209 -8.52 6.27 -7.19
C ILE A 209 -9.01 4.93 -7.69
N ASP A 210 -10.19 4.52 -7.21
CA ASP A 210 -10.80 3.24 -7.53
C ASP A 210 -12.17 3.41 -8.16
N VAL A 211 -12.55 2.43 -8.97
CA VAL A 211 -13.89 2.24 -9.51
C VAL A 211 -14.45 0.93 -8.94
N LEU A 212 -15.33 1.07 -7.95
CA LEU A 212 -15.89 -0.03 -7.18
C LEU A 212 -17.34 -0.29 -7.52
N ARG A 213 -17.83 -1.51 -7.26
CA ARG A 213 -19.24 -1.87 -7.36
C ARG A 213 -20.01 -1.26 -6.19
N ASN A 214 -21.20 -0.72 -6.44
CA ASN A 214 -22.10 -0.23 -5.40
C ASN A 214 -22.57 -1.35 -4.46
N ALA A 215 -22.77 -1.04 -3.19
CA ALA A 215 -23.23 -1.99 -2.17
C ALA A 215 -24.64 -2.56 -2.46
N ASN A 216 -25.45 -1.86 -3.27
CA ASN A 216 -26.75 -2.32 -3.74
C ASN A 216 -26.69 -3.18 -5.01
N ASP A 217 -25.49 -3.60 -5.43
CA ASP A 217 -25.23 -4.40 -6.62
C ASP A 217 -25.59 -3.74 -7.97
N PHE A 218 -25.95 -2.47 -7.97
CA PHE A 218 -26.30 -1.73 -9.18
C PHE A 218 -25.39 -0.52 -9.41
N GLY A 219 -24.66 -0.53 -10.52
CA GLY A 219 -23.76 0.54 -10.91
C GLY A 219 -22.40 0.50 -10.19
N ARG A 220 -21.68 1.58 -10.31
CA ARG A 220 -20.32 1.78 -9.76
C ARG A 220 -20.18 3.17 -9.16
N HIS A 221 -19.23 3.29 -8.24
CA HIS A 221 -18.84 4.56 -7.63
C HIS A 221 -17.32 4.69 -7.61
N THR A 222 -16.84 5.89 -7.30
CA THR A 222 -15.43 6.15 -7.05
C THR A 222 -15.13 6.06 -5.56
N ASN A 223 -13.98 5.49 -5.25
CA ASN A 223 -13.33 5.61 -3.95
C ASN A 223 -12.01 6.35 -4.16
N VAL A 224 -11.71 7.33 -3.32
CA VAL A 224 -10.46 8.09 -3.37
C VAL A 224 -9.72 7.87 -2.08
N GLN A 225 -8.46 7.50 -2.17
CA GLN A 225 -7.60 7.29 -1.03
C GLN A 225 -6.39 8.24 -1.09
N PHE A 226 -5.89 8.58 0.06
CA PHE A 226 -4.65 9.33 0.20
C PHE A 226 -3.90 8.83 1.42
N LEU A 227 -2.61 8.69 1.24
CA LEU A 227 -1.71 8.24 2.27
C LEU A 227 -0.46 9.12 2.29
N GLY A 228 0.02 9.43 3.48
CA GLY A 228 1.30 10.07 3.73
C GLY A 228 2.11 9.21 4.69
N ASN A 229 3.29 8.80 4.28
CA ASN A 229 4.20 7.95 5.05
C ASN A 229 5.53 8.68 5.30
N LEU A 230 6.01 8.62 6.52
CA LEU A 230 7.35 9.06 6.91
C LEU A 230 8.12 7.86 7.43
N SER A 231 9.28 7.59 6.84
CA SER A 231 10.16 6.50 7.27
C SER A 231 11.56 6.99 7.61
N HIS A 232 12.22 6.23 8.49
CA HIS A 232 13.60 6.50 8.90
C HIS A 232 14.31 5.24 9.36
N ALA A 233 15.59 5.10 9.03
CA ALA A 233 16.44 4.03 9.55
C ALA A 233 16.72 4.27 11.05
N LEU A 234 16.25 3.35 11.89
CA LEU A 234 16.41 3.41 13.36
C LEU A 234 17.70 2.73 13.83
N ALA A 235 18.14 1.71 13.10
CA ALA A 235 19.36 0.95 13.32
C ALA A 235 19.79 0.28 12.01
N ASP A 236 20.96 -0.39 12.01
CA ASP A 236 21.39 -1.13 10.83
C ASP A 236 20.39 -2.24 10.44
N GLY A 237 19.85 -2.13 9.24
CA GLY A 237 18.81 -3.03 8.72
C GLY A 237 17.42 -2.84 9.34
N VAL A 238 17.20 -1.88 10.26
CA VAL A 238 15.89 -1.64 10.87
C VAL A 238 15.35 -0.28 10.46
N THR A 239 14.16 -0.27 9.83
CA THR A 239 13.46 0.95 9.42
C THR A 239 12.12 1.05 10.14
N GLY A 240 11.83 2.24 10.65
CA GLY A 240 10.54 2.59 11.25
C GLY A 240 9.69 3.42 10.31
N TYR A 241 8.37 3.25 10.40
CA TYR A 241 7.39 3.93 9.57
C TYR A 241 6.26 4.50 10.42
N ILE A 242 5.86 5.73 10.10
CA ILE A 242 4.65 6.37 10.62
C ILE A 242 3.83 6.80 9.41
N GLU A 243 2.56 6.43 9.36
CA GLU A 243 1.71 6.64 8.21
C GLU A 243 0.34 7.17 8.63
N LEU A 244 -0.18 8.12 7.88
CA LEU A 244 -1.56 8.57 7.95
C LEU A 244 -2.26 8.21 6.66
N TRP A 245 -3.29 7.39 6.77
CA TRP A 245 -4.12 6.96 5.68
C TRP A 245 -5.55 7.48 5.82
N GLY A 246 -6.18 7.80 4.70
CA GLY A 246 -7.59 8.16 4.64
C GLY A 246 -8.23 7.82 3.32
N GLN A 247 -9.53 7.51 3.36
CA GLN A 247 -10.34 7.30 2.15
C GLN A 247 -11.71 7.98 2.24
N ALA A 248 -12.25 8.30 1.06
CA ALA A 248 -13.63 8.70 0.86
C ALA A 248 -14.28 7.76 -0.16
N ASN A 249 -15.13 6.86 0.35
CA ASN A 249 -15.95 5.98 -0.47
C ASN A 249 -17.26 6.68 -0.80
N ASN A 250 -17.50 6.93 -2.10
CA ASN A 250 -18.64 7.68 -2.62
C ASN A 250 -19.81 6.77 -3.06
N ASP A 251 -19.94 5.58 -2.45
CA ASP A 251 -21.06 4.68 -2.73
C ASP A 251 -22.40 5.38 -2.42
N PRO A 252 -23.32 5.52 -3.40
CA PRO A 252 -24.60 6.17 -3.16
C PRO A 252 -25.47 5.48 -2.10
N ALA A 253 -25.30 4.17 -1.90
CA ALA A 253 -26.07 3.36 -0.95
C ALA A 253 -25.41 3.35 0.45
N SER A 254 -24.09 3.53 0.54
CA SER A 254 -23.34 3.42 1.78
C SER A 254 -22.07 4.27 1.77
N PRO A 255 -22.19 5.61 1.64
CA PRO A 255 -21.04 6.49 1.63
C PRO A 255 -20.35 6.45 2.99
N ASN A 256 -19.01 6.38 2.98
CA ASN A 256 -18.26 6.40 4.24
C ASN A 256 -16.89 7.07 4.06
N LYS A 257 -16.33 7.51 5.20
CA LYS A 257 -14.96 8.06 5.27
C LYS A 257 -14.21 7.32 6.35
N GLN A 258 -13.04 6.84 6.00
CA GLN A 258 -12.16 6.13 6.92
C GLN A 258 -10.82 6.88 7.04
N ALA A 259 -10.16 6.70 8.17
CA ALA A 259 -8.80 7.17 8.40
C ALA A 259 -8.13 6.32 9.46
N SER A 260 -6.83 6.10 9.35
CA SER A 260 -6.01 5.41 10.35
C SER A 260 -4.66 6.08 10.54
N LEU A 261 -4.09 5.88 11.74
CA LEU A 261 -2.69 6.09 12.05
C LEU A 261 -2.03 4.72 12.07
N ASP A 262 -0.99 4.55 11.27
CA ASP A 262 -0.34 3.28 11.08
C ASP A 262 1.13 3.38 11.52
N LEU A 263 1.59 2.37 12.26
CA LEU A 263 2.94 2.29 12.80
C LEU A 263 3.53 0.94 12.44
N SER A 264 4.74 0.92 11.89
CA SER A 264 5.37 -0.34 11.53
C SER A 264 6.89 -0.29 11.57
N LEU A 265 7.48 -1.50 11.63
CA LEU A 265 8.91 -1.74 11.62
C LEU A 265 9.23 -2.81 10.58
N ALA A 266 10.33 -2.60 9.86
CA ALA A 266 10.93 -3.60 8.99
C ALA A 266 12.34 -3.92 9.47
N TRP A 267 12.73 -5.20 9.37
CA TRP A 267 14.08 -5.68 9.62
C TRP A 267 14.60 -6.43 8.41
N LEU A 268 15.56 -5.83 7.72
CA LEU A 268 16.28 -6.44 6.61
C LEU A 268 17.35 -7.40 7.17
N ALA A 269 16.98 -8.68 7.27
CA ALA A 269 17.83 -9.72 7.86
C ALA A 269 19.00 -10.10 6.95
N TRP A 270 18.79 -10.15 5.62
CA TRP A 270 19.83 -10.34 4.61
C TRP A 270 19.74 -9.26 3.54
N LYS A 271 20.84 -8.55 3.33
CA LYS A 271 20.94 -7.40 2.44
C LYS A 271 21.24 -7.76 0.99
N LYS A 272 21.94 -8.89 0.76
CA LYS A 272 22.32 -9.35 -0.60
C LYS A 272 21.31 -10.35 -1.13
N SER A 273 21.26 -10.48 -2.47
CA SER A 273 20.40 -11.46 -3.13
C SER A 273 20.81 -12.92 -2.77
N PRO A 274 19.85 -13.78 -2.39
CA PRO A 274 18.47 -13.44 -2.11
C PRO A 274 18.33 -12.57 -0.84
N SER A 275 17.71 -11.40 -0.97
CA SER A 275 17.47 -10.49 0.16
C SER A 275 16.27 -10.95 0.97
N LEU A 276 16.27 -10.73 2.28
CA LEU A 276 15.16 -11.14 3.15
C LEU A 276 14.86 -10.07 4.20
N GLN A 277 13.60 -9.63 4.25
CA GLN A 277 13.05 -8.72 5.25
C GLN A 277 11.93 -9.38 6.02
N PHE A 278 11.89 -9.14 7.32
CA PHE A 278 10.72 -9.38 8.18
C PHE A 278 10.10 -8.05 8.59
N ASP A 279 8.80 -8.04 8.82
CA ASP A 279 8.12 -6.82 9.22
C ASP A 279 6.95 -7.09 10.17
N VAL A 280 6.57 -6.04 10.91
CA VAL A 280 5.43 -6.02 11.83
C VAL A 280 4.80 -4.63 11.81
N GLY A 281 3.47 -4.57 11.96
CA GLY A 281 2.78 -3.30 12.05
C GLY A 281 1.42 -3.37 12.72
N ALA A 282 0.93 -2.17 13.04
CA ALA A 282 -0.38 -1.93 13.63
C ALA A 282 -1.02 -0.71 12.98
N ASN A 283 -2.28 -0.84 12.56
CA ASN A 283 -3.09 0.25 12.03
C ASN A 283 -4.21 0.55 13.02
N ILE A 284 -4.31 1.80 13.46
CA ILE A 284 -5.23 2.27 14.49
C ILE A 284 -6.30 3.14 13.83
N GLY A 285 -7.55 2.71 13.87
CA GLY A 285 -8.67 3.43 13.28
C GLY A 285 -8.98 4.75 13.97
N LEU A 286 -9.10 5.83 13.20
CA LEU A 286 -9.39 7.18 13.67
C LEU A 286 -10.85 7.61 13.46
N THR A 287 -11.64 6.87 12.67
CA THR A 287 -13.06 7.12 12.43
C THR A 287 -13.91 5.92 12.83
N ALA A 288 -15.20 6.13 13.04
CA ALA A 288 -16.12 5.04 13.40
C ALA A 288 -16.30 3.99 12.29
N ALA A 289 -16.07 4.37 11.03
CA ALA A 289 -16.16 3.48 9.87
C ALA A 289 -14.86 2.69 9.64
N THR A 290 -13.75 3.11 10.24
CA THR A 290 -12.46 2.41 10.13
C THR A 290 -12.41 1.25 11.12
N PRO A 291 -11.84 0.09 10.76
CA PRO A 291 -11.48 -0.93 11.72
C PRO A 291 -10.70 -0.34 12.89
N ARG A 292 -11.02 -0.75 14.11
CA ARG A 292 -10.40 -0.18 15.32
C ARG A 292 -8.93 -0.49 15.42
N LEU A 293 -8.55 -1.70 14.97
CA LEU A 293 -7.18 -2.19 15.03
C LEU A 293 -6.96 -3.21 13.92
N GLN A 294 -5.81 -3.12 13.28
CA GLN A 294 -5.25 -4.17 12.45
C GLN A 294 -3.83 -4.47 12.94
N LEU A 295 -3.50 -5.73 13.10
CA LEU A 295 -2.16 -6.20 13.44
C LEU A 295 -1.68 -7.16 12.36
N TYR A 296 -0.45 -7.00 11.94
CA TYR A 296 0.15 -7.88 10.92
C TYR A 296 1.64 -8.09 11.16
N LEU A 297 2.11 -9.18 10.64
CA LEU A 297 3.52 -9.48 10.48
C LEU A 297 3.72 -10.17 9.14
N GLY A 298 4.87 -9.93 8.53
CA GLY A 298 5.11 -10.39 7.19
C GLY A 298 6.57 -10.58 6.84
N VAL A 299 6.76 -10.95 5.59
CA VAL A 299 8.05 -11.27 4.99
C VAL A 299 8.10 -10.76 3.56
N SER A 300 9.28 -10.28 3.15
CA SER A 300 9.58 -9.92 1.77
C SER A 300 10.91 -10.54 1.38
N GLN A 301 10.98 -11.10 0.19
CA GLN A 301 12.19 -11.75 -0.34
C GLN A 301 12.34 -11.45 -1.84
N LYS A 302 13.55 -11.09 -2.25
CA LYS A 302 13.94 -10.93 -3.65
C LYS A 302 14.94 -12.02 -4.03
N PHE A 303 14.75 -12.60 -5.23
CA PHE A 303 15.54 -13.68 -5.81
C PHE A 303 16.27 -13.23 -7.06
#